data_d36f4fa931be24654859c6897eed8b7c
#
_entry.id   d36f4fa931be24654859c6897eed8b7c
#
_cell.length_a   1.000
_cell.length_b   1.000
_cell.length_c   1.000
_cell.angle_alpha   90.00
_cell.angle_beta   90.00
_cell.angle_gamma   90.00
#
_symmetry.space_group_name_H-M   'P 1'
#
loop_
_entity.id
_entity.type
_entity.pdbx_description
1 polymer ?
#
loop_
_entity_poly.entity_id
_entity_poly.type
_entity_poly.pdbx_seq_one_letter_code
_entity_poly.pdbx_strand_id
1 'polypeptide(L)'
;MSVAQEQVDWFKQTFDSLVGNIEKAILGKEHVTRLVLTCLLSEGHMLLEDVPGTGKTQLARALAASVQGTHGRIQFTPDLLPSDVTGVTIFDPESRRFEFHPGPIFATIVLADEINRASPKTQAALLEVMEEGRVTVDGIPHSTGKPFMVIATQNPIEQAGTYRLPEAQLDRFLMKTSLGYPDFAAAVRVIADAATRDRSSVVAPVVTSQVVTGMAELADQIHVDEALLGYVIHLAEATRAHPALRLGLSMRGALAYVR
;
A
#
# COMPACT_ATOMS: atom_id res chain seq x y z
N MET A 1 -18.81 -13.13 -18.73
CA MET A 1 -18.00 -14.26 -19.29
C MET A 1 -17.34 -14.92 -18.09
N SER A 2 -17.30 -16.26 -18.03
CA SER A 2 -16.59 -16.92 -16.92
C SER A 2 -15.08 -16.89 -17.20
N VAL A 3 -14.29 -16.56 -16.20
CA VAL A 3 -12.82 -16.66 -16.26
C VAL A 3 -12.43 -18.11 -16.54
N ALA A 4 -11.53 -18.35 -17.49
CA ALA A 4 -11.10 -19.70 -17.84
C ALA A 4 -10.24 -20.32 -16.71
N GLN A 5 -10.35 -21.65 -16.50
CA GLN A 5 -9.59 -22.34 -15.45
C GLN A 5 -8.08 -22.13 -15.59
N GLU A 6 -7.56 -22.11 -16.80
CA GLU A 6 -6.14 -21.83 -17.06
C GLU A 6 -5.68 -20.45 -16.55
N GLN A 7 -6.56 -19.43 -16.64
CA GLN A 7 -6.28 -18.08 -16.12
C GLN A 7 -6.26 -18.07 -14.59
N VAL A 8 -7.15 -18.84 -13.95
CA VAL A 8 -7.17 -18.99 -12.48
C VAL A 8 -5.90 -19.70 -11.99
N ASP A 9 -5.50 -20.78 -12.67
CA ASP A 9 -4.29 -21.54 -12.33
C ASP A 9 -3.03 -20.69 -12.51
N TRP A 10 -2.94 -19.94 -13.60
CA TRP A 10 -1.87 -18.98 -13.85
C TRP A 10 -1.81 -17.88 -12.78
N PHE A 11 -2.96 -17.31 -12.42
CA PHE A 11 -3.05 -16.28 -11.38
C PHE A 11 -2.54 -16.80 -10.04
N LYS A 12 -3.02 -17.97 -9.62
CA LYS A 12 -2.59 -18.62 -8.38
C LYS A 12 -1.09 -18.89 -8.36
N GLN A 13 -0.55 -19.48 -9.42
CA GLN A 13 0.87 -19.78 -9.53
C GLN A 13 1.73 -18.53 -9.48
N THR A 14 1.31 -17.46 -10.16
CA THR A 14 2.00 -16.17 -10.16
C THR A 14 1.95 -15.52 -8.79
N PHE A 15 0.79 -15.53 -8.14
CA PHE A 15 0.61 -15.00 -6.78
C PHE A 15 1.51 -15.73 -5.78
N ASP A 16 1.51 -17.07 -5.77
CA ASP A 16 2.33 -17.86 -4.86
C ASP A 16 3.84 -17.67 -5.14
N SER A 17 4.24 -17.47 -6.38
CA SER A 17 5.61 -17.12 -6.76
C SER A 17 6.04 -15.75 -6.23
N LEU A 18 5.14 -14.76 -6.28
CA LEU A 18 5.37 -13.43 -5.70
C LEU A 18 5.52 -13.51 -4.17
N VAL A 19 4.64 -14.26 -3.49
CA VAL A 19 4.72 -14.49 -2.04
C VAL A 19 6.10 -15.07 -1.69
N GLY A 20 6.48 -16.19 -2.29
CA GLY A 20 7.75 -16.85 -2.00
C GLY A 20 8.98 -15.99 -2.33
N ASN A 21 8.88 -15.11 -3.32
CA ASN A 21 9.97 -14.19 -3.66
C ASN A 21 10.13 -13.07 -2.62
N ILE A 22 9.04 -12.47 -2.17
CA ILE A 22 9.05 -11.42 -1.12
C ILE A 22 9.51 -11.99 0.21
N GLU A 23 9.13 -13.23 0.55
CA GLU A 23 9.54 -13.90 1.79
C GLU A 23 11.05 -14.11 1.91
N LYS A 24 11.81 -14.08 0.81
CA LYS A 24 13.29 -14.07 0.86
C LYS A 24 13.83 -12.85 1.60
N ALA A 25 13.13 -11.72 1.50
CA ALA A 25 13.49 -10.48 2.19
C ALA A 25 12.83 -10.34 3.58
N ILE A 26 11.59 -10.84 3.74
CA ILE A 26 10.76 -10.68 4.95
C ILE A 26 10.43 -12.05 5.54
N LEU A 27 11.37 -12.60 6.29
CA LEU A 27 11.26 -13.96 6.82
C LEU A 27 10.11 -14.14 7.83
N GLY A 28 9.33 -15.21 7.65
CA GLY A 28 8.27 -15.59 8.59
C GLY A 28 7.05 -14.67 8.59
N LYS A 29 6.79 -13.96 7.47
CA LYS A 29 5.69 -13.01 7.33
C LYS A 29 4.77 -13.33 6.15
N GLU A 30 4.63 -14.61 5.81
CA GLU A 30 3.81 -15.06 4.69
C GLU A 30 2.41 -14.47 4.72
N HIS A 31 1.73 -14.51 5.88
CA HIS A 31 0.37 -13.98 6.01
C HIS A 31 0.28 -12.49 5.62
N VAL A 32 1.18 -11.66 6.15
CA VAL A 32 1.18 -10.22 5.83
C VAL A 32 1.60 -9.98 4.38
N THR A 33 2.53 -10.77 3.85
CA THR A 33 2.94 -10.72 2.44
C THR A 33 1.75 -11.02 1.53
N ARG A 34 0.95 -12.04 1.85
CA ARG A 34 -0.29 -12.34 1.10
C ARG A 34 -1.28 -11.19 1.16
N LEU A 35 -1.51 -10.60 2.35
CA LEU A 35 -2.39 -9.43 2.49
C LEU A 35 -1.91 -8.23 1.68
N VAL A 36 -0.60 -7.94 1.68
CA VAL A 36 -0.02 -6.84 0.90
C VAL A 36 -0.21 -7.05 -0.60
N LEU A 37 0.02 -8.27 -1.10
CA LEU A 37 -0.22 -8.61 -2.51
C LEU A 37 -1.70 -8.56 -2.87
N THR A 38 -2.59 -9.07 -2.00
CA THR A 38 -4.03 -8.94 -2.20
C THR A 38 -4.43 -7.46 -2.28
N CYS A 39 -3.93 -6.64 -1.38
CA CYS A 39 -4.19 -5.20 -1.37
C CYS A 39 -3.71 -4.52 -2.67
N LEU A 40 -2.52 -4.88 -3.18
CA LEU A 40 -1.98 -4.37 -4.45
C LEU A 40 -2.86 -4.78 -5.64
N LEU A 41 -3.29 -6.04 -5.70
CA LEU A 41 -4.12 -6.58 -6.78
C LEU A 41 -5.57 -6.06 -6.74
N SER A 42 -6.04 -5.63 -5.58
CA SER A 42 -7.31 -4.91 -5.41
C SER A 42 -7.17 -3.40 -5.62
N GLU A 43 -6.07 -2.92 -6.22
CA GLU A 43 -5.77 -1.49 -6.42
C GLU A 43 -5.95 -0.65 -5.14
N GLY A 44 -5.69 -1.25 -3.96
CA GLY A 44 -5.88 -0.63 -2.65
C GLY A 44 -4.59 -0.13 -2.02
N HIS A 45 -4.72 0.52 -0.88
CA HIS A 45 -3.63 1.03 -0.07
C HIS A 45 -3.67 0.39 1.32
N MET A 46 -2.51 0.26 1.96
CA MET A 46 -2.37 -0.44 3.25
C MET A 46 -1.88 0.48 4.36
N LEU A 47 -2.45 0.32 5.55
CA LEU A 47 -1.95 0.93 6.77
C LEU A 47 -1.31 -0.12 7.66
N LEU A 48 -0.03 0.07 8.02
CA LEU A 48 0.70 -0.77 8.96
C LEU A 48 0.80 -0.06 10.31
N GLU A 49 0.19 -0.63 11.35
CA GLU A 49 0.36 -0.18 12.72
C GLU A 49 1.45 -1.01 13.41
N ASP A 50 2.64 -0.43 13.52
CA ASP A 50 3.80 -1.14 14.00
C ASP A 50 4.79 -0.25 14.73
N VAL A 51 5.53 -0.89 15.63
CA VAL A 51 6.73 -0.29 16.24
C VAL A 51 7.86 -0.15 15.21
N PRO A 52 8.86 0.71 15.44
CA PRO A 52 10.05 0.79 14.61
C PRO A 52 10.82 -0.54 14.53
N GLY A 53 11.50 -0.78 13.39
CA GLY A 53 12.42 -1.92 13.25
C GLY A 53 11.78 -3.26 12.85
N THR A 54 10.50 -3.30 12.49
CA THR A 54 9.81 -4.55 12.07
C THR A 54 10.04 -4.96 10.61
N GLY A 55 10.75 -4.15 9.80
CA GLY A 55 11.07 -4.50 8.41
C GLY A 55 10.15 -3.89 7.36
N LYS A 56 9.35 -2.86 7.70
CA LYS A 56 8.40 -2.18 6.79
C LYS A 56 9.06 -1.69 5.49
N THR A 57 10.24 -1.09 5.59
CA THR A 57 10.99 -0.61 4.43
C THR A 57 11.46 -1.77 3.53
N GLN A 58 11.86 -2.88 4.12
CA GLN A 58 12.27 -4.07 3.37
C GLN A 58 11.08 -4.69 2.63
N LEU A 59 9.90 -4.72 3.26
CA LEU A 59 8.66 -5.19 2.63
C LEU A 59 8.32 -4.35 1.39
N ALA A 60 8.29 -3.02 1.51
CA ALA A 60 7.96 -2.13 0.40
C ALA A 60 8.96 -2.26 -0.76
N ARG A 61 10.27 -2.35 -0.46
CA ARG A 61 11.32 -2.57 -1.47
C ARG A 61 11.21 -3.93 -2.14
N ALA A 62 11.00 -4.99 -1.35
CA ALA A 62 10.86 -6.34 -1.88
C ALA A 62 9.63 -6.47 -2.78
N LEU A 63 8.51 -5.85 -2.40
CA LEU A 63 7.31 -5.79 -3.22
C LEU A 63 7.59 -5.08 -4.56
N ALA A 64 8.15 -3.87 -4.52
CA ALA A 64 8.48 -3.11 -5.72
C ALA A 64 9.44 -3.88 -6.65
N ALA A 65 10.50 -4.49 -6.08
CA ALA A 65 11.45 -5.30 -6.84
C ALA A 65 10.77 -6.52 -7.49
N SER A 66 9.88 -7.21 -6.76
CA SER A 66 9.19 -8.42 -7.26
C SER A 66 8.29 -8.14 -8.45
N VAL A 67 7.72 -6.93 -8.55
CA VAL A 67 6.82 -6.50 -9.62
C VAL A 67 7.50 -5.60 -10.67
N GLN A 68 8.83 -5.54 -10.66
CA GLN A 68 9.63 -4.68 -11.53
C GLN A 68 9.14 -3.21 -11.52
N GLY A 69 8.71 -2.76 -10.35
CA GLY A 69 8.22 -1.41 -10.12
C GLY A 69 9.27 -0.52 -9.45
N THR A 70 8.94 0.76 -9.35
CA THR A 70 9.74 1.75 -8.61
C THR A 70 9.31 1.82 -7.15
N HIS A 71 10.26 2.18 -6.26
CA HIS A 71 10.01 2.38 -4.85
C HIS A 71 10.25 3.83 -4.46
N GLY A 72 9.25 4.47 -3.87
CA GLY A 72 9.34 5.78 -3.22
C GLY A 72 9.28 5.65 -1.70
N ARG A 73 10.01 6.50 -0.98
CA ARG A 73 9.90 6.60 0.49
C ARG A 73 9.70 8.05 0.89
N ILE A 74 8.69 8.27 1.71
CA ILE A 74 8.36 9.55 2.32
C ILE A 74 8.43 9.35 3.84
N GLN A 75 9.38 10.03 4.50
CA GLN A 75 9.42 10.08 5.96
C GLN A 75 8.60 11.29 6.41
N PHE A 76 7.49 11.05 7.07
CA PHE A 76 6.63 12.12 7.54
C PHE A 76 7.21 12.76 8.80
N THR A 77 7.34 14.08 8.77
CA THR A 77 7.83 14.94 9.87
C THR A 77 6.91 16.15 10.03
N PRO A 78 6.91 16.84 11.18
CA PRO A 78 6.03 18.00 11.41
C PRO A 78 6.21 19.15 10.41
N ASP A 79 7.39 19.31 9.86
CA ASP A 79 7.80 20.32 8.91
C ASP A 79 7.61 19.94 7.43
N LEU A 80 7.27 18.67 7.15
CA LEU A 80 7.05 18.19 5.78
C LEU A 80 5.87 18.93 5.12
N LEU A 81 6.11 19.49 3.95
CA LEU A 81 5.10 20.19 3.15
C LEU A 81 4.38 19.25 2.17
N PRO A 82 3.15 19.56 1.75
CA PRO A 82 2.46 18.84 0.69
C PRO A 82 3.28 18.71 -0.60
N SER A 83 3.98 19.79 -0.97
CA SER A 83 4.84 19.83 -2.16
C SER A 83 6.03 18.86 -2.10
N ASP A 84 6.52 18.53 -0.90
CA ASP A 84 7.60 17.55 -0.73
C ASP A 84 7.11 16.12 -1.06
N VAL A 85 5.81 15.90 -0.95
CA VAL A 85 5.14 14.64 -1.31
C VAL A 85 4.79 14.60 -2.79
N THR A 86 4.15 15.67 -3.29
CA THR A 86 3.55 15.71 -4.63
C THR A 86 4.48 16.21 -5.72
N GLY A 87 5.54 16.92 -5.36
CA GLY A 87 6.42 17.60 -6.31
C GLY A 87 6.06 19.08 -6.52
N VAL A 88 6.88 19.75 -7.27
CA VAL A 88 6.81 21.19 -7.49
C VAL A 88 7.11 21.54 -8.95
N THR A 89 6.56 22.64 -9.40
CA THR A 89 6.95 23.25 -10.68
C THR A 89 8.08 24.26 -10.44
N ILE A 90 9.19 24.10 -11.14
CA ILE A 90 10.37 24.96 -11.02
C ILE A 90 10.59 25.63 -12.37
N PHE A 91 10.97 26.93 -12.34
CA PHE A 91 11.38 27.65 -13.53
C PHE A 91 12.81 27.22 -13.91
N ASP A 92 12.97 26.66 -15.09
CA ASP A 92 14.29 26.35 -15.65
C ASP A 92 14.82 27.56 -16.44
N PRO A 93 15.94 28.15 -16.01
CA PRO A 93 16.52 29.30 -16.69
C PRO A 93 17.11 28.98 -18.09
N GLU A 94 17.51 27.73 -18.33
CA GLU A 94 18.11 27.33 -19.62
C GLU A 94 17.03 27.16 -20.69
N SER A 95 15.98 26.38 -20.37
CA SER A 95 14.84 26.18 -21.29
C SER A 95 13.87 27.37 -21.29
N ARG A 96 13.95 28.27 -20.27
CA ARG A 96 13.03 29.39 -20.00
C ARG A 96 11.58 28.92 -19.87
N ARG A 97 11.36 27.73 -19.25
CA ARG A 97 10.05 27.12 -19.06
C ARG A 97 9.88 26.69 -17.61
N PHE A 98 8.64 26.56 -17.22
CA PHE A 98 8.29 25.91 -15.99
C PHE A 98 8.25 24.41 -16.21
N GLU A 99 9.00 23.64 -15.40
CA GLU A 99 9.09 22.19 -15.48
C GLU A 99 8.60 21.57 -14.18
N PHE A 100 7.75 20.56 -14.30
CA PHE A 100 7.27 19.82 -13.14
C PHE A 100 8.33 18.81 -12.70
N HIS A 101 8.74 18.92 -11.45
CA HIS A 101 9.62 17.97 -10.77
C HIS A 101 8.76 17.06 -9.89
N PRO A 102 8.52 15.80 -10.29
CA PRO A 102 7.67 14.88 -9.56
C PRO A 102 8.25 14.55 -8.18
N GLY A 103 7.38 14.54 -7.18
CA GLY A 103 7.71 14.11 -5.83
C GLY A 103 7.78 12.59 -5.69
N PRO A 104 8.16 12.09 -4.50
CA PRO A 104 8.34 10.65 -4.24
C PRO A 104 7.03 9.85 -4.34
N ILE A 105 5.88 10.51 -4.42
CA ILE A 105 4.59 9.85 -4.64
C ILE A 105 4.48 9.19 -6.02
N PHE A 106 5.27 9.61 -7.00
CA PHE A 106 5.27 9.07 -8.35
C PHE A 106 6.14 7.80 -8.45
N ALA A 107 5.80 6.82 -7.64
CA ALA A 107 6.43 5.50 -7.65
C ALA A 107 5.35 4.41 -7.61
N THR A 108 5.68 3.22 -8.10
CA THR A 108 4.77 2.06 -8.09
C THR A 108 4.36 1.68 -6.66
N ILE A 109 5.34 1.62 -5.77
CA ILE A 109 5.14 1.33 -4.34
C ILE A 109 5.73 2.48 -3.52
N VAL A 110 4.89 3.16 -2.77
CA VAL A 110 5.28 4.28 -1.90
C VAL A 110 5.16 3.87 -0.45
N LEU A 111 6.27 3.94 0.28
CA LEU A 111 6.28 3.82 1.74
C LEU A 111 6.11 5.22 2.35
N ALA A 112 4.95 5.48 2.94
CA ALA A 112 4.65 6.69 3.71
C ALA A 112 4.90 6.42 5.21
N ASP A 113 6.12 6.67 5.67
CA ASP A 113 6.58 6.27 7.00
C ASP A 113 6.19 7.31 8.04
N GLU A 114 5.53 6.87 9.14
CA GLU A 114 5.07 7.70 10.27
C GLU A 114 4.09 8.82 9.85
N ILE A 115 3.07 8.48 9.04
CA ILE A 115 2.10 9.46 8.49
C ILE A 115 1.46 10.35 9.56
N ASN A 116 1.28 9.85 10.78
CA ASN A 116 0.72 10.60 11.90
C ASN A 116 1.62 11.71 12.47
N ARG A 117 2.87 11.83 12.01
CA ARG A 117 3.79 12.91 12.45
C ARG A 117 3.65 14.19 11.63
N ALA A 118 3.18 14.12 10.41
CA ALA A 118 3.00 15.30 9.59
C ALA A 118 1.69 16.06 9.90
N SER A 119 1.66 17.32 9.48
CA SER A 119 0.47 18.16 9.60
C SER A 119 -0.74 17.57 8.89
N PRO A 120 -1.98 17.85 9.33
CA PRO A 120 -3.19 17.39 8.64
C PRO A 120 -3.25 17.79 7.16
N LYS A 121 -2.65 18.92 6.79
CA LYS A 121 -2.57 19.40 5.41
C LYS A 121 -1.72 18.47 4.53
N THR A 122 -0.57 18.03 5.04
CA THR A 122 0.33 17.11 4.33
C THR A 122 -0.27 15.70 4.26
N GLN A 123 -0.92 15.25 5.35
CA GLN A 123 -1.68 14.00 5.33
C GLN A 123 -2.77 14.01 4.26
N ALA A 124 -3.55 15.12 4.19
CA ALA A 124 -4.62 15.26 3.21
C ALA A 124 -4.12 15.18 1.77
N ALA A 125 -2.96 15.76 1.46
CA ALA A 125 -2.37 15.69 0.13
C ALA A 125 -2.05 14.24 -0.28
N LEU A 126 -1.44 13.43 0.61
CA LEU A 126 -1.20 12.01 0.33
C LEU A 126 -2.52 11.25 0.10
N LEU A 127 -3.49 11.46 1.00
CA LEU A 127 -4.78 10.76 0.96
C LEU A 127 -5.61 11.11 -0.27
N GLU A 128 -5.50 12.34 -0.79
CA GLU A 128 -6.12 12.75 -2.04
C GLU A 128 -5.52 11.99 -3.23
N VAL A 129 -4.19 11.89 -3.29
CA VAL A 129 -3.51 11.12 -4.36
C VAL A 129 -3.86 9.64 -4.29
N MET A 130 -4.00 9.06 -3.11
CA MET A 130 -4.44 7.67 -2.94
C MET A 130 -5.84 7.44 -3.52
N GLU A 131 -6.73 8.41 -3.39
CA GLU A 131 -8.12 8.28 -3.88
C GLU A 131 -8.23 8.54 -5.38
N GLU A 132 -7.51 9.56 -5.89
CA GLU A 132 -7.65 10.01 -7.28
C GLU A 132 -6.65 9.36 -8.25
N GLY A 133 -5.56 8.73 -7.77
CA GLY A 133 -4.49 8.19 -8.59
C GLY A 133 -3.73 9.25 -9.41
N ARG A 134 -3.84 10.52 -9.00
CA ARG A 134 -3.22 11.67 -9.67
C ARG A 134 -2.94 12.81 -8.71
N VAL A 135 -2.04 13.69 -9.12
CA VAL A 135 -1.72 14.96 -8.47
C VAL A 135 -2.04 16.10 -9.43
N THR A 136 -2.69 17.16 -8.95
CA THR A 136 -2.89 18.36 -9.76
C THR A 136 -1.96 19.46 -9.26
N VAL A 137 -1.01 19.88 -10.13
CA VAL A 137 -0.06 20.98 -9.88
C VAL A 137 -0.26 22.05 -10.93
N ASP A 138 -0.46 23.29 -10.50
CA ASP A 138 -0.71 24.45 -11.38
C ASP A 138 -1.85 24.22 -12.38
N GLY A 139 -2.88 23.49 -11.97
CA GLY A 139 -4.04 23.14 -12.81
C GLY A 139 -3.80 22.00 -13.81
N ILE A 140 -2.61 21.40 -13.81
CA ILE A 140 -2.25 20.29 -14.70
C ILE A 140 -2.31 18.97 -13.90
N PRO A 141 -3.12 17.98 -14.31
CA PRO A 141 -3.18 16.68 -13.67
C PRO A 141 -1.99 15.79 -14.11
N HIS A 142 -1.30 15.19 -13.14
CA HIS A 142 -0.21 14.24 -13.32
C HIS A 142 -0.61 12.90 -12.73
N SER A 143 -0.73 11.84 -13.54
CA SER A 143 -1.08 10.50 -13.10
C SER A 143 0.08 9.85 -12.35
N THR A 144 -0.22 9.11 -11.28
CA THR A 144 0.76 8.27 -10.57
C THR A 144 1.13 7.01 -11.36
N GLY A 145 0.35 6.65 -12.38
CA GLY A 145 0.49 5.41 -13.14
C GLY A 145 -0.17 4.21 -12.45
N LYS A 146 -0.07 3.03 -13.10
CA LYS A 146 -0.55 1.74 -12.57
C LYS A 146 0.53 0.67 -12.73
N PRO A 147 0.66 -0.27 -11.76
CA PRO A 147 0.00 -0.25 -10.46
C PRO A 147 0.56 0.84 -9.54
N PHE A 148 -0.27 1.34 -8.62
CA PHE A 148 0.11 2.33 -7.62
C PHE A 148 -0.40 1.92 -6.25
N MET A 149 0.50 1.77 -5.28
CA MET A 149 0.13 1.42 -3.91
C MET A 149 0.91 2.23 -2.89
N VAL A 150 0.19 2.79 -1.93
CA VAL A 150 0.78 3.40 -0.72
C VAL A 150 0.72 2.39 0.42
N ILE A 151 1.85 2.15 1.06
CA ILE A 151 1.98 1.48 2.35
C ILE A 151 2.29 2.56 3.37
N ALA A 152 1.27 3.00 4.09
CA ALA A 152 1.46 3.97 5.16
C ALA A 152 1.77 3.27 6.47
N THR A 153 2.57 3.91 7.32
CA THR A 153 2.86 3.41 8.66
C THR A 153 2.48 4.41 9.73
N GLN A 154 2.04 3.92 10.87
CA GLN A 154 1.90 4.71 12.08
C GLN A 154 2.40 3.93 13.29
N ASN A 155 3.00 4.64 14.23
CA ASN A 155 3.41 4.06 15.50
C ASN A 155 2.29 4.29 16.53
N PRO A 156 1.62 3.24 17.02
CA PRO A 156 0.51 3.39 17.97
C PRO A 156 0.96 3.88 19.35
N ILE A 157 2.24 3.76 19.68
CA ILE A 157 2.79 4.09 21.00
C ILE A 157 3.18 5.57 21.09
N GLU A 158 3.67 6.17 19.99
CA GLU A 158 4.04 7.58 19.95
C GLU A 158 2.81 8.48 19.85
N GLN A 159 2.45 9.12 20.97
CA GLN A 159 1.32 10.06 21.03
C GLN A 159 1.77 11.54 21.07
N ALA A 160 2.96 11.82 21.57
CA ALA A 160 3.47 13.18 21.67
C ALA A 160 3.90 13.73 20.29
N GLY A 161 3.36 14.89 19.91
CA GLY A 161 3.70 15.52 18.63
C GLY A 161 3.13 14.83 17.39
N THR A 162 2.05 14.04 17.55
CA THR A 162 1.39 13.36 16.43
C THR A 162 -0.01 13.89 16.19
N TYR A 163 -0.44 13.82 14.93
CA TYR A 163 -1.79 14.13 14.48
C TYR A 163 -2.48 12.83 14.06
N ARG A 164 -3.43 12.36 14.86
CA ARG A 164 -4.19 11.13 14.54
C ARG A 164 -4.96 11.32 13.25
N LEU A 165 -4.96 10.29 12.41
CA LEU A 165 -5.84 10.23 11.24
C LEU A 165 -7.29 10.11 11.71
N PRO A 166 -8.21 11.01 11.27
CA PRO A 166 -9.63 10.84 11.49
C PRO A 166 -10.15 9.54 10.87
N GLU A 167 -11.22 8.98 11.42
CA GLU A 167 -11.84 7.73 10.93
C GLU A 167 -12.17 7.77 9.43
N ALA A 168 -12.70 8.90 8.94
CA ALA A 168 -12.99 9.10 7.52
C ALA A 168 -11.74 9.04 6.62
N GLN A 169 -10.56 9.31 7.16
CA GLN A 169 -9.29 9.19 6.44
C GLN A 169 -8.73 7.77 6.52
N LEU A 170 -8.93 7.08 7.64
CA LEU A 170 -8.59 5.66 7.78
C LEU A 170 -9.36 4.79 6.80
N ASP A 171 -10.59 5.16 6.48
CA ASP A 171 -11.47 4.47 5.52
C ASP A 171 -10.95 4.47 4.06
N ARG A 172 -9.90 5.24 3.75
CA ARG A 172 -9.21 5.24 2.45
C ARG A 172 -8.21 4.09 2.30
N PHE A 173 -7.82 3.46 3.41
CA PHE A 173 -7.00 2.26 3.39
C PHE A 173 -7.87 1.02 3.23
N LEU A 174 -7.57 0.21 2.22
CA LEU A 174 -8.27 -1.05 1.97
C LEU A 174 -8.06 -2.03 3.14
N MET A 175 -6.83 -2.07 3.65
CA MET A 175 -6.46 -2.97 4.73
C MET A 175 -5.62 -2.25 5.79
N LYS A 176 -5.86 -2.64 7.05
CA LYS A 176 -5.06 -2.24 8.19
C LYS A 176 -4.56 -3.49 8.88
N THR A 177 -3.25 -3.60 9.09
CA THR A 177 -2.61 -4.75 9.75
C THR A 177 -1.33 -4.35 10.45
N SER A 178 -0.63 -5.31 11.04
CA SER A 178 0.71 -5.15 11.60
C SER A 178 1.67 -6.18 11.01
N LEU A 179 2.91 -5.80 10.79
CA LEU A 179 3.97 -6.73 10.40
C LEU A 179 4.48 -7.49 11.64
N GLY A 180 4.60 -6.79 12.77
CA GLY A 180 5.09 -7.33 14.04
C GLY A 180 6.55 -7.81 13.99
N TYR A 181 7.08 -8.26 15.11
CA TYR A 181 8.38 -8.91 15.15
C TYR A 181 8.32 -10.32 14.53
N PRO A 182 9.42 -10.81 13.92
CA PRO A 182 9.51 -12.18 13.45
C PRO A 182 9.43 -13.16 14.63
N ASP A 183 9.01 -14.39 14.40
CA ASP A 183 9.11 -15.47 15.37
C ASP A 183 10.58 -15.79 15.71
N PHE A 184 10.79 -16.61 16.73
CA PHE A 184 12.15 -16.91 17.20
C PHE A 184 13.05 -17.49 16.09
N ALA A 185 12.54 -18.43 15.29
CA ALA A 185 13.32 -19.07 14.24
C ALA A 185 13.67 -18.10 13.12
N ALA A 186 12.73 -17.27 12.68
CA ALA A 186 12.94 -16.22 11.70
C ALA A 186 13.90 -15.13 12.25
N ALA A 187 13.75 -14.75 13.53
CA ALA A 187 14.63 -13.78 14.17
C ALA A 187 16.09 -14.27 14.21
N VAL A 188 16.32 -15.54 14.58
CA VAL A 188 17.67 -16.16 14.55
C VAL A 188 18.25 -16.09 13.15
N ARG A 189 17.49 -16.43 12.12
CA ARG A 189 17.93 -16.34 10.72
C ARG A 189 18.25 -14.91 10.29
N VAL A 190 17.42 -13.93 10.70
CA VAL A 190 17.69 -12.51 10.42
C VAL A 190 19.00 -12.06 11.04
N ILE A 191 19.30 -12.48 12.28
CA ILE A 191 20.55 -12.13 12.98
C ILE A 191 21.75 -12.88 12.37
N ALA A 192 21.59 -14.16 12.05
CA ALA A 192 22.65 -14.96 11.43
C ALA A 192 23.11 -14.39 10.08
N ASP A 193 22.14 -13.88 9.30
CA ASP A 193 22.39 -13.26 7.99
C ASP A 193 22.68 -11.76 8.09
N ALA A 194 23.01 -11.24 9.27
CA ALA A 194 23.26 -9.80 9.51
C ALA A 194 24.36 -9.18 8.64
N ALA A 195 25.20 -10.00 8.00
CA ALA A 195 26.16 -9.57 6.98
C ALA A 195 25.47 -8.99 5.73
N THR A 196 24.23 -9.36 5.46
CA THR A 196 23.42 -8.86 4.33
C THR A 196 22.58 -7.68 4.82
N ARG A 197 23.12 -6.46 4.72
CA ARG A 197 22.46 -5.23 5.20
C ARG A 197 21.15 -4.90 4.49
N ASP A 198 21.02 -5.26 3.23
CA ASP A 198 19.80 -5.03 2.42
C ASP A 198 19.33 -6.35 1.80
N ARG A 199 18.38 -6.99 2.48
CA ARG A 199 17.78 -8.25 2.01
C ARG A 199 16.88 -8.06 0.79
N SER A 200 16.43 -6.84 0.49
CA SER A 200 15.67 -6.62 -0.74
C SER A 200 16.53 -6.84 -1.99
N SER A 201 17.86 -6.77 -1.87
CA SER A 201 18.80 -7.06 -2.97
C SER A 201 18.79 -8.53 -3.44
N VAL A 202 18.28 -9.47 -2.62
CA VAL A 202 18.12 -10.88 -3.02
C VAL A 202 16.79 -11.15 -3.76
N VAL A 203 15.93 -10.14 -3.86
CA VAL A 203 14.64 -10.23 -4.54
C VAL A 203 14.83 -9.84 -6.01
N ALA A 204 14.65 -10.80 -6.91
CA ALA A 204 14.64 -10.54 -8.34
C ALA A 204 13.20 -10.28 -8.82
N PRO A 205 13.01 -9.56 -9.93
CA PRO A 205 11.69 -9.41 -10.54
C PRO A 205 11.08 -10.78 -10.90
N VAL A 206 9.83 -11.00 -10.51
CA VAL A 206 9.05 -12.20 -10.86
C VAL A 206 8.13 -11.89 -12.04
N VAL A 207 7.52 -10.70 -12.02
CA VAL A 207 6.61 -10.21 -13.06
C VAL A 207 6.90 -8.74 -13.35
N THR A 208 6.40 -8.24 -14.48
CA THR A 208 6.40 -6.82 -14.77
C THR A 208 5.20 -6.11 -14.12
N SER A 209 5.28 -4.82 -13.94
CA SER A 209 4.14 -4.01 -13.47
C SER A 209 2.89 -4.17 -14.34
N GLN A 210 3.06 -4.38 -15.66
CA GLN A 210 1.95 -4.66 -16.58
C GLN A 210 1.23 -5.97 -16.27
N VAL A 211 1.97 -7.02 -15.89
CA VAL A 211 1.38 -8.31 -15.48
C VAL A 211 0.56 -8.13 -14.20
N VAL A 212 1.03 -7.32 -13.24
CA VAL A 212 0.27 -7.00 -12.02
C VAL A 212 -1.06 -6.31 -12.36
N THR A 213 -1.03 -5.34 -13.28
CA THR A 213 -2.26 -4.67 -13.75
C THR A 213 -3.21 -5.68 -14.41
N GLY A 214 -2.70 -6.57 -15.27
CA GLY A 214 -3.52 -7.63 -15.88
C GLY A 214 -4.08 -8.63 -14.87
N MET A 215 -3.36 -8.93 -13.78
CA MET A 215 -3.88 -9.75 -12.68
C MET A 215 -5.03 -9.04 -11.95
N ALA A 216 -4.91 -7.74 -11.68
CA ALA A 216 -5.97 -6.95 -11.06
C ALA A 216 -7.23 -6.92 -11.96
N GLU A 217 -7.06 -6.66 -13.26
CA GLU A 217 -8.15 -6.69 -14.24
C GLU A 217 -8.82 -8.07 -14.35
N LEU A 218 -8.05 -9.15 -14.18
CA LEU A 218 -8.59 -10.51 -14.17
C LEU A 218 -9.41 -10.77 -12.89
N ALA A 219 -8.95 -10.29 -11.74
CA ALA A 219 -9.67 -10.39 -10.48
C ALA A 219 -11.02 -9.65 -10.54
N ASP A 220 -11.05 -8.47 -11.13
CA ASP A 220 -12.29 -7.67 -11.31
C ASP A 220 -13.34 -8.37 -12.21
N GLN A 221 -12.95 -9.38 -13.01
CA GLN A 221 -13.87 -10.14 -13.86
C GLN A 221 -14.55 -11.30 -13.12
N ILE A 222 -14.16 -11.59 -11.89
CA ILE A 222 -14.78 -12.67 -11.10
C ILE A 222 -16.21 -12.28 -10.74
N HIS A 223 -17.16 -13.15 -11.11
CA HIS A 223 -18.55 -12.94 -10.76
C HIS A 223 -18.77 -13.15 -9.26
N VAL A 224 -19.37 -12.18 -8.61
CA VAL A 224 -19.82 -12.28 -7.22
C VAL A 224 -21.33 -12.45 -7.21
N ASP A 225 -21.80 -13.57 -6.65
CA ASP A 225 -23.23 -13.88 -6.56
C ASP A 225 -23.97 -12.86 -5.66
N GLU A 226 -25.20 -12.51 -6.03
CA GLU A 226 -26.03 -11.54 -5.30
C GLU A 226 -26.25 -11.96 -3.83
N ALA A 227 -26.30 -13.25 -3.55
CA ALA A 227 -26.42 -13.75 -2.17
C ALA A 227 -25.18 -13.41 -1.33
N LEU A 228 -23.95 -13.41 -1.91
CA LEU A 228 -22.74 -12.97 -1.24
C LEU A 228 -22.74 -11.46 -1.02
N LEU A 229 -23.20 -10.69 -1.99
CA LEU A 229 -23.35 -9.23 -1.84
C LEU A 229 -24.34 -8.92 -0.70
N GLY A 230 -25.48 -9.62 -0.64
CA GLY A 230 -26.44 -9.52 0.46
C GLY A 230 -25.80 -9.86 1.80
N TYR A 231 -25.01 -10.92 1.87
CA TYR A 231 -24.29 -11.30 3.09
C TYR A 231 -23.31 -10.22 3.58
N VAL A 232 -22.54 -9.61 2.65
CA VAL A 232 -21.63 -8.49 2.98
C VAL A 232 -22.40 -7.29 3.55
N ILE A 233 -23.57 -6.96 2.97
CA ILE A 233 -24.42 -5.86 3.48
C ILE A 233 -24.95 -6.19 4.88
N HIS A 234 -25.47 -7.39 5.12
CA HIS A 234 -25.92 -7.79 6.46
C HIS A 234 -24.80 -7.76 7.49
N LEU A 235 -23.58 -8.19 7.11
CA LEU A 235 -22.41 -8.08 7.96
C LEU A 235 -22.09 -6.63 8.31
N ALA A 236 -22.10 -5.73 7.32
CA ALA A 236 -21.88 -4.30 7.51
C ALA A 236 -22.93 -3.68 8.46
N GLU A 237 -24.22 -4.01 8.29
CA GLU A 237 -25.30 -3.57 9.16
C GLU A 237 -25.14 -4.11 10.59
N ALA A 238 -24.78 -5.37 10.75
CA ALA A 238 -24.50 -5.96 12.05
C ALA A 238 -23.38 -5.23 12.79
N THR A 239 -22.30 -4.84 12.06
CA THR A 239 -21.22 -4.06 12.67
C THR A 239 -21.67 -2.65 13.08
N ARG A 240 -22.56 -2.00 12.34
CA ARG A 240 -23.11 -0.68 12.66
C ARG A 240 -24.04 -0.70 13.86
N ALA A 241 -24.76 -1.81 14.07
CA ALA A 241 -25.68 -2.01 15.18
C ALA A 241 -25.01 -2.58 16.45
N HIS A 242 -23.75 -3.03 16.36
CA HIS A 242 -23.10 -3.74 17.45
C HIS A 242 -22.64 -2.77 18.57
N PRO A 243 -23.07 -2.97 19.84
CA PRO A 243 -22.85 -2.03 20.94
C PRO A 243 -21.36 -1.86 21.33
N ALA A 244 -20.50 -2.83 21.02
CA ALA A 244 -19.06 -2.73 21.28
C ALA A 244 -18.29 -1.95 20.19
N LEU A 245 -18.92 -1.59 19.07
CA LEU A 245 -18.29 -0.86 17.99
C LEU A 245 -18.78 0.59 18.00
N ARG A 246 -17.84 1.54 18.04
CA ARG A 246 -18.15 2.96 17.99
C ARG A 246 -18.64 3.39 16.61
N LEU A 247 -18.03 2.81 15.58
CA LEU A 247 -18.40 2.98 14.18
C LEU A 247 -18.39 1.59 13.52
N GLY A 248 -19.43 1.28 12.77
CA GLY A 248 -19.46 0.07 11.96
C GLY A 248 -18.81 0.28 10.60
N LEU A 249 -18.78 -0.79 9.81
CA LEU A 249 -18.22 -0.80 8.46
C LEU A 249 -18.91 0.23 7.57
N SER A 250 -18.14 1.10 6.92
CA SER A 250 -18.63 2.07 5.96
C SER A 250 -19.11 1.40 4.67
N MET A 251 -19.78 2.14 3.79
CA MET A 251 -20.13 1.63 2.46
C MET A 251 -18.86 1.39 1.60
N ARG A 252 -17.81 2.23 1.77
CA ARG A 252 -16.50 2.03 1.14
C ARG A 252 -15.85 0.74 1.64
N GLY A 253 -15.89 0.47 2.96
CA GLY A 253 -15.42 -0.76 3.54
C GLY A 253 -16.18 -2.00 3.06
N ALA A 254 -17.51 -1.91 2.87
CA ALA A 254 -18.29 -2.99 2.29
C ALA A 254 -17.91 -3.27 0.83
N LEU A 255 -17.67 -2.23 0.02
CA LEU A 255 -17.16 -2.36 -1.35
C LEU A 255 -15.76 -3.00 -1.38
N ALA A 256 -14.91 -2.67 -0.41
CA ALA A 256 -13.58 -3.26 -0.28
C ALA A 256 -13.60 -4.77 -0.01
N TYR A 257 -14.64 -5.29 0.63
CA TYR A 257 -14.83 -6.74 0.84
C TYR A 257 -15.19 -7.50 -0.43
N VAL A 258 -15.67 -6.82 -1.47
CA VAL A 258 -16.10 -7.44 -2.73
C VAL A 258 -14.98 -7.39 -3.78
N ARG A 259 -14.00 -6.53 -3.58
CA ARG A 259 -12.80 -6.43 -4.42
C ARG A 259 -11.76 -7.47 -4.03
#